data_1c770dd4c46f2f11bcce27f384dfd7a5
#
_entry.id   1c770dd4c46f2f11bcce27f384dfd7a5
#
_cell.length_a   1.000
_cell.length_b   1.000
_cell.length_c   1.000
_cell.angle_alpha   90.00
_cell.angle_beta   90.00
_cell.angle_gamma   90.00
#
_symmetry.space_group_name_H-M   'P 1'
#
loop_
_entity.id
_entity.type
_entity.pdbx_description
1 polymer ?
#
loop_
_entity_poly.entity_id
_entity_poly.type
_entity_poly.pdbx_seq_one_letter_code
_entity_poly.pdbx_strand_id
1 'polypeptide(L)'
;RAAETARARLDLPATAPTDHALVERALRHFDSAGVLRQWPAKRGLQVLCLYVLWSRLPSATSLHERHLTALLAPLHGFADPALIRRDMVGLGLLTRSADGRDYRRCETAPPPEARDLIRRVAARPPTG
;
A
#
# COMPACT_ATOMS: atom_id res chain seq x y z
N ARG A 1 -22.78 8.97 -14.42
CA ARG A 1 -22.44 8.56 -14.28
C ARG A 1 -21.68 8.41 -13.67
N ALA A 2 -21.64 9.00 -13.03
CA ALA A 2 -20.65 8.89 -12.32
C ALA A 2 -20.20 7.64 -12.34
N ALA A 3 -20.73 7.00 -12.37
CA ALA A 3 -20.19 5.89 -12.40
C ALA A 3 -19.65 5.67 -13.63
N GLU A 4 -19.81 6.25 -14.31
CA GLU A 4 -19.27 6.06 -15.33
C GLU A 4 -18.35 6.68 -15.48
N THR A 5 -18.44 7.63 -14.97
CA THR A 5 -17.40 8.22 -15.08
C THR A 5 -16.50 7.73 -14.29
N ALA A 6 -16.78 7.47 -13.37
CA ALA A 6 -15.84 6.94 -12.67
C ALA A 6 -15.41 5.80 -13.30
N ARG A 7 -15.80 5.43 -14.11
CA ARG A 7 -15.35 4.49 -14.72
C ARG A 7 -14.94 4.77 -15.82
N ALA A 8 -15.28 5.72 -16.10
CA ALA A 8 -14.81 5.93 -17.21
C ALA A 8 -13.55 6.15 -17.00
N ARG A 9 -13.36 6.64 -16.26
CA ARG A 9 -12.25 6.80 -16.03
C ARG A 9 -11.67 5.73 -15.89
N LEU A 10 -12.15 5.23 -15.75
CA LEU A 10 -11.56 4.33 -15.67
C LEU A 10 -11.75 3.50 -16.54
N ASP A 11 -12.21 3.70 -17.16
CA ASP A 11 -12.40 2.89 -17.90
C ASP A 11 -11.49 2.36 -18.69
N LEU A 12 -10.99 2.59 -18.84
CA LEU A 12 -10.07 2.15 -19.48
C LEU A 12 -9.30 1.23 -18.90
N PRO A 13 -9.00 1.38 -18.02
CA PRO A 13 -8.05 0.53 -17.44
C PRO A 13 -8.48 -0.84 -17.23
N ALA A 14 -9.71 -1.07 -17.21
CA ALA A 14 -10.15 -2.42 -16.99
C ALA A 14 -9.66 -3.34 -18.06
N THR A 15 -9.38 -2.83 -19.23
CA THR A 15 -8.92 -3.67 -20.31
C THR A 15 -7.42 -3.59 -20.54
N ALA A 16 -6.74 -2.76 -19.77
CA ALA A 16 -5.30 -2.64 -19.94
C ALA A 16 -4.60 -3.84 -19.31
N PRO A 17 -3.56 -4.36 -19.94
CA PRO A 17 -2.82 -5.45 -19.33
C PRO A 17 -2.08 -4.99 -18.09
N THR A 18 -1.89 -5.89 -17.15
CA THR A 18 -1.12 -5.62 -15.95
C THR A 18 0.34 -5.38 -16.34
N ASP A 19 0.94 -4.36 -15.79
CA ASP A 19 2.35 -4.07 -16.04
C ASP A 19 3.21 -4.94 -15.12
N HIS A 20 3.55 -6.11 -15.60
CA HIS A 20 4.31 -7.06 -14.82
C HIS A 20 5.74 -6.60 -14.54
N ALA A 21 6.32 -5.82 -15.44
CA ALA A 21 7.66 -5.30 -15.21
C ALA A 21 7.69 -4.33 -14.05
N LEU A 22 6.64 -3.53 -13.91
CA LEU A 22 6.51 -2.63 -12.79
C LEU A 22 6.38 -3.40 -11.48
N VAL A 23 5.56 -4.46 -11.49
CA VAL A 23 5.39 -5.30 -10.30
C VAL A 23 6.72 -5.94 -9.91
N GLU A 24 7.48 -6.45 -10.89
CA GLU A 24 8.77 -7.06 -10.60
C GLU A 24 9.74 -6.06 -9.98
N ARG A 25 9.75 -4.83 -10.47
CA ARG A 25 10.63 -3.82 -9.90
C ARG A 25 10.23 -3.48 -8.47
N ALA A 26 8.92 -3.38 -8.20
CA ALA A 26 8.45 -3.11 -6.85
C ALA A 26 8.80 -4.27 -5.91
N LEU A 27 8.66 -5.50 -6.39
CA LEU A 27 8.92 -6.67 -5.58
C LEU A 27 10.37 -6.71 -5.07
N ARG A 28 11.30 -6.17 -5.84
CA ARG A 28 12.71 -6.17 -5.45
C ARG A 28 13.00 -5.32 -4.22
N HIS A 29 12.09 -4.44 -3.85
CA HIS A 29 12.28 -3.62 -2.65
C HIS A 29 11.89 -4.35 -1.37
N PHE A 30 11.31 -5.54 -1.51
CA PHE A 30 10.91 -6.35 -0.35
C PHE A 30 11.86 -7.53 -0.17
N ASP A 31 12.17 -7.85 1.08
CA ASP A 31 12.98 -9.03 1.33
C ASP A 31 12.10 -10.27 1.43
N SER A 32 12.71 -11.43 1.69
CA SER A 32 11.96 -12.68 1.72
C SER A 32 10.98 -12.77 2.88
N ALA A 33 11.16 -11.95 3.90
CA ALA A 33 10.20 -11.87 5.01
C ALA A 33 9.08 -10.90 4.73
N GLY A 34 9.10 -10.25 3.54
CA GLY A 34 8.06 -9.31 3.17
C GLY A 34 8.25 -7.92 3.75
N VAL A 35 9.45 -7.59 4.19
CA VAL A 35 9.73 -6.27 4.74
C VAL A 35 10.19 -5.35 3.62
N LEU A 36 9.61 -4.15 3.55
CA LEU A 36 10.02 -3.16 2.57
C LEU A 36 11.34 -2.56 3.02
N ARG A 37 12.43 -2.96 2.36
CA ARG A 37 13.77 -2.60 2.81
C ARG A 37 14.19 -1.20 2.45
N GLN A 38 13.77 -0.71 1.29
CA GLN A 38 14.17 0.59 0.81
C GLN A 38 12.98 1.32 0.26
N TRP A 39 12.92 2.62 0.51
CA TRP A 39 11.88 3.45 -0.07
C TRP A 39 12.22 3.67 -1.53
N PRO A 40 11.35 3.31 -2.46
CA PRO A 40 11.66 3.46 -3.88
C PRO A 40 11.79 4.92 -4.27
N ALA A 41 12.65 5.18 -5.26
CA ALA A 41 12.82 6.54 -5.75
C ALA A 41 11.66 6.99 -6.63
N LYS A 42 11.05 6.06 -7.37
CA LYS A 42 9.99 6.43 -8.31
C LYS A 42 8.63 6.35 -7.67
N ARG A 43 7.79 7.36 -7.96
CA ARG A 43 6.48 7.46 -7.34
C ARG A 43 5.60 6.24 -7.63
N GLY A 44 5.62 5.74 -8.85
CA GLY A 44 4.82 4.56 -9.18
C GLY A 44 5.15 3.36 -8.33
N LEU A 45 6.43 3.16 -8.02
CA LEU A 45 6.86 2.06 -7.18
C LEU A 45 6.49 2.32 -5.72
N GLN A 46 6.60 3.57 -5.28
CA GLN A 46 6.21 3.94 -3.92
C GLN A 46 4.74 3.59 -3.68
N VAL A 47 3.88 3.95 -4.63
CA VAL A 47 2.45 3.70 -4.49
C VAL A 47 2.17 2.21 -4.37
N LEU A 48 2.79 1.38 -5.21
CA LEU A 48 2.58 -0.06 -5.15
C LEU A 48 3.05 -0.64 -3.81
N CYS A 49 4.19 -0.17 -3.33
CA CYS A 49 4.70 -0.65 -2.04
C CYS A 49 3.78 -0.24 -0.89
N LEU A 50 3.19 0.96 -0.96
CA LEU A 50 2.27 1.39 0.08
C LEU A 50 1.01 0.52 0.11
N TYR A 51 0.54 0.05 -1.04
CA TYR A 51 -0.60 -0.86 -1.04
C TYR A 51 -0.27 -2.17 -0.32
N VAL A 52 0.96 -2.66 -0.44
CA VAL A 52 1.34 -3.88 0.28
C VAL A 52 1.29 -3.65 1.79
N LEU A 53 1.85 -2.53 2.25
CA LEU A 53 1.82 -2.23 3.68
C LEU A 53 0.38 -2.00 4.16
N TRP A 54 -0.41 -1.29 3.37
CA TRP A 54 -1.83 -1.06 3.67
C TRP A 54 -2.58 -2.38 3.83
N SER A 55 -2.28 -3.37 2.99
CA SER A 55 -2.98 -4.65 3.03
C SER A 55 -2.76 -5.40 4.33
N ARG A 56 -1.72 -5.03 5.08
CA ARG A 56 -1.39 -5.70 6.32
C ARG A 56 -1.92 -4.99 7.55
N LEU A 57 -2.60 -3.87 7.36
CA LEU A 57 -3.18 -3.15 8.48
C LEU A 57 -4.58 -3.70 8.76
N PRO A 58 -5.02 -3.68 10.04
CA PRO A 58 -6.37 -4.15 10.34
C PRO A 58 -7.42 -3.25 9.71
N SER A 59 -8.51 -3.86 9.25
CA SER A 59 -9.60 -3.12 8.66
C SER A 59 -10.67 -2.84 9.69
N ALA A 60 -11.53 -1.88 9.38
CA ALA A 60 -12.73 -1.58 10.18
C ALA A 60 -12.44 -1.32 11.66
N THR A 61 -11.31 -0.70 11.94
CA THR A 61 -10.96 -0.41 13.31
C THR A 61 -10.21 0.92 13.36
N SER A 62 -10.40 1.67 14.42
CA SER A 62 -9.72 2.93 14.63
C SER A 62 -8.38 2.63 15.32
N LEU A 63 -7.30 3.18 14.79
CA LEU A 63 -5.96 2.95 15.31
C LEU A 63 -5.39 4.27 15.80
N HIS A 64 -5.06 4.33 17.08
CA HIS A 64 -4.34 5.49 17.58
C HIS A 64 -3.00 5.59 16.86
N GLU A 65 -2.52 6.81 16.64
CA GLU A 65 -1.27 7.03 15.92
C GLU A 65 -0.13 6.16 16.46
N ARG A 66 -0.05 6.03 17.77
CA ARG A 66 1.00 5.25 18.40
C ARG A 66 0.90 3.77 18.04
N HIS A 67 -0.30 3.25 18.00
CA HIS A 67 -0.53 1.86 17.63
C HIS A 67 -0.22 1.64 16.15
N LEU A 68 -0.65 2.57 15.30
CA LEU A 68 -0.36 2.48 13.86
C LEU A 68 1.15 2.50 13.63
N THR A 69 1.86 3.38 14.31
CA THR A 69 3.32 3.43 14.19
C THR A 69 3.95 2.10 14.58
N ALA A 70 3.45 1.47 15.66
CA ALA A 70 3.96 0.18 16.11
C ALA A 70 3.68 -0.92 15.08
N LEU A 71 2.54 -0.86 14.39
CA LEU A 71 2.22 -1.84 13.35
C LEU A 71 3.10 -1.66 12.12
N LEU A 72 3.43 -0.41 11.78
CA LEU A 72 4.24 -0.13 10.60
C LEU A 72 5.72 -0.41 10.82
N ALA A 73 6.19 -0.32 12.05
CA ALA A 73 7.61 -0.44 12.34
C ALA A 73 8.24 -1.72 11.79
N PRO A 74 7.66 -2.91 12.00
CA PRO A 74 8.28 -4.13 11.48
C PRO A 74 8.07 -4.35 9.99
N LEU A 75 7.27 -3.52 9.32
CA LEU A 75 6.95 -3.74 7.92
C LEU A 75 7.94 -3.06 6.97
N HIS A 76 8.79 -2.18 7.50
CA HIS A 76 9.76 -1.49 6.66
C HIS A 76 11.08 -1.33 7.41
N GLY A 77 12.16 -1.20 6.64
CA GLY A 77 13.51 -1.18 7.21
C GLY A 77 14.17 0.18 7.25
N PHE A 78 13.47 1.25 6.88
CA PHE A 78 14.11 2.58 6.83
C PHE A 78 13.61 3.54 7.91
N ALA A 79 12.94 2.99 8.93
CA ALA A 79 12.60 3.71 10.16
C ALA A 79 11.88 5.05 9.97
N ASP A 80 10.89 5.10 9.07
CA ASP A 80 10.15 6.33 8.84
C ASP A 80 8.64 6.07 8.74
N PRO A 81 8.01 5.67 9.84
CA PRO A 81 6.57 5.42 9.81
C PRO A 81 5.76 6.68 9.56
N ALA A 82 6.29 7.85 9.90
CA ALA A 82 5.57 9.09 9.65
C ALA A 82 5.43 9.36 8.16
N LEU A 83 6.46 9.07 7.38
CA LEU A 83 6.39 9.21 5.93
C LEU A 83 5.32 8.29 5.37
N ILE A 84 5.31 7.03 5.82
CA ILE A 84 4.34 6.05 5.35
C ILE A 84 2.92 6.47 5.69
N ARG A 85 2.69 6.88 6.94
CA ARG A 85 1.36 7.31 7.38
C ARG A 85 0.86 8.47 6.53
N ARG A 86 1.71 9.48 6.38
CA ARG A 86 1.33 10.69 5.66
C ARG A 86 1.02 10.38 4.20
N ASP A 87 1.83 9.54 3.58
CA ASP A 87 1.63 9.21 2.20
C ASP A 87 0.36 8.37 1.99
N MET A 88 0.08 7.47 2.92
CA MET A 88 -1.15 6.69 2.85
C MET A 88 -2.39 7.56 2.97
N VAL A 89 -2.35 8.57 3.85
CA VAL A 89 -3.48 9.50 3.95
C VAL A 89 -3.63 10.26 2.63
N GLY A 90 -2.52 10.72 2.06
CA GLY A 90 -2.56 11.46 0.80
C GLY A 90 -3.10 10.65 -0.36
N LEU A 91 -2.91 9.33 -0.33
CA LEU A 91 -3.40 8.44 -1.39
C LEU A 91 -4.81 7.92 -1.13
N GLY A 92 -5.40 8.27 0.00
CA GLY A 92 -6.72 7.75 0.33
C GLY A 92 -6.73 6.34 0.87
N LEU A 93 -5.58 5.83 1.31
CA LEU A 93 -5.50 4.49 1.89
C LEU A 93 -5.80 4.50 3.39
N LEU A 94 -5.67 5.65 4.02
CA LEU A 94 -6.02 5.84 5.42
C LEU A 94 -6.80 7.15 5.55
N THR A 95 -7.74 7.19 6.50
CA THR A 95 -8.31 8.45 6.93
C THR A 95 -7.77 8.79 8.31
N ARG A 96 -7.73 10.07 8.62
CA ARG A 96 -7.22 10.56 9.89
C ARG A 96 -8.31 11.34 10.57
N SER A 97 -8.46 11.15 11.86
CA SER A 97 -9.50 11.87 12.61
C SER A 97 -9.22 13.37 12.64
N ALA A 98 -10.25 14.15 12.94
CA ALA A 98 -10.14 15.61 12.93
C ALA A 98 -9.07 16.10 13.89
N ASP A 99 -8.87 15.42 15.03
CA ASP A 99 -7.87 15.83 15.99
C ASP A 99 -6.49 15.23 15.67
N GLY A 100 -6.38 14.46 14.59
CA GLY A 100 -5.11 13.93 14.15
C GLY A 100 -4.57 12.76 14.95
N ARG A 101 -5.33 12.23 15.88
CA ARG A 101 -4.84 11.18 16.76
C ARG A 101 -5.12 9.77 16.31
N ASP A 102 -6.18 9.59 15.53
CA ASP A 102 -6.61 8.27 15.15
C ASP A 102 -6.66 8.12 13.65
N TYR A 103 -6.43 6.90 13.20
CA TYR A 103 -6.40 6.57 11.79
C TYR A 103 -7.29 5.36 11.54
N ARG A 104 -7.82 5.25 10.35
CA ARG A 104 -8.63 4.10 9.97
C ARG A 104 -8.30 3.73 8.54
N ARG A 105 -8.16 2.44 8.27
CA ARG A 105 -7.87 1.98 6.93
C ARG A 105 -9.07 2.20 6.03
N CYS A 106 -8.83 2.76 4.85
CA CYS A 106 -9.88 2.90 3.86
C CYS A 106 -9.94 1.59 3.07
N GLU A 107 -11.15 1.04 2.92
CA GLU A 107 -11.31 -0.16 2.12
C GLU A 107 -11.49 0.26 0.68
N THR A 108 -10.59 -0.16 -0.16
CA THR A 108 -10.59 0.24 -1.55
C THR A 108 -10.10 -0.93 -2.39
N ALA A 109 -10.44 -0.94 -3.65
CA ALA A 109 -9.99 -2.00 -4.55
C ALA A 109 -8.64 -1.60 -5.12
N PRO A 110 -7.57 -2.32 -4.81
CA PRO A 110 -6.28 -1.97 -5.36
C PRO A 110 -6.24 -2.17 -6.87
N PRO A 111 -5.42 -1.39 -7.59
CA PRO A 111 -5.24 -1.64 -9.01
C PRO A 111 -4.59 -3.00 -9.26
N PRO A 112 -4.67 -3.52 -10.48
CA PRO A 112 -4.16 -4.87 -10.76
C PRO A 112 -2.71 -5.09 -10.37
N GLU A 113 -1.84 -4.11 -10.61
CA GLU A 113 -0.43 -4.23 -10.24
C GLU A 113 -0.27 -4.35 -8.73
N ALA A 114 -1.04 -3.58 -7.97
CA ALA A 114 -0.96 -3.64 -6.53
C ALA A 114 -1.48 -4.98 -6.00
N ARG A 115 -2.57 -5.48 -6.58
CA ARG A 115 -3.09 -6.79 -6.18
C ARG A 115 -2.08 -7.89 -6.47
N ASP A 116 -1.44 -7.83 -7.63
CA ASP A 116 -0.44 -8.81 -8.00
C ASP A 116 0.76 -8.74 -7.06
N LEU A 117 1.21 -7.54 -6.74
CA LEU A 117 2.33 -7.38 -5.83
C LEU A 117 2.00 -7.89 -4.42
N ILE A 118 0.81 -7.57 -3.91
CA ILE A 118 0.37 -8.04 -2.60
C ILE A 118 0.43 -9.57 -2.57
N ARG A 119 -0.09 -10.21 -3.62
CA ARG A 119 -0.10 -11.66 -3.69
C ARG A 119 1.30 -12.24 -3.75
N ARG A 120 2.18 -11.64 -4.53
CA ARG A 120 3.55 -12.14 -4.68
C ARG A 120 4.37 -11.98 -3.42
N VAL A 121 4.22 -10.85 -2.72
CA VAL A 121 4.94 -10.65 -1.47
C VAL A 121 4.46 -11.68 -0.43
N ALA A 122 3.16 -11.90 -0.35
CA ALA A 122 2.61 -12.86 0.61
C ALA A 122 3.00 -14.29 0.29
N ALA A 123 3.23 -14.60 -0.99
CA ALA A 123 3.56 -15.97 -1.40
C ALA A 123 5.04 -16.29 -1.30
N ARG A 124 5.88 -15.30 -1.02
CA ARG A 124 7.31 -15.58 -0.93
C ARG A 124 7.59 -16.52 0.22
N PRO A 125 8.36 -17.57 -0.03
CA PRO A 125 8.71 -18.46 1.06
C PRO A 125 9.66 -17.76 2.01
N PRO A 126 9.53 -18.00 3.31
CA PRO A 126 10.48 -17.44 4.26
C PRO A 126 11.84 -18.02 3.98
N THR A 127 12.87 -17.19 4.14
CA THR A 127 14.21 -17.69 3.97
C THR A 127 14.70 -18.07 5.31
N GLY A 128 15.09 -19.26 5.40
CA GLY A 128 15.55 -19.80 6.68
C GLY A 128 16.76 -19.10 7.19
#